data_f342f64dd55677ecfaa5069151dfd1f4
#
_entry.id   f342f64dd55677ecfaa5069151dfd1f4
#
_cell.length_a   1.000
_cell.length_b   1.000
_cell.length_c   1.000
_cell.angle_alpha   90.00
_cell.angle_beta   90.00
_cell.angle_gamma   90.00
#
_symmetry.space_group_name_H-M   'P 1'
#
loop_
_entity.id
_entity.type
_entity.pdbx_description
1 polymer ?
#
loop_
_entity_poly.entity_id
_entity_poly.type
_entity_poly.pdbx_seq_one_letter_code
_entity_poly.pdbx_strand_id
1 'polypeptide(L)'
;MTQEHSPFIVLSPQPEFFPQGGVLAPRLDTLRGKTIAFLDNNKLQPHNRYFDLLGHLLQEREGVKAIIHGQKPFFTRPARDEVLKPLMTQTDAIVTGVGE
;
A
#
# COMPACT_ATOMS: atom_id res chain seq x y z
N MET A 1 -3.75 21.40 -28.67
CA MET A 1 -5.00 22.11 -28.44
C MET A 1 -4.85 23.08 -27.30
N THR A 2 -5.40 24.25 -27.45
CA THR A 2 -5.24 25.28 -26.43
C THR A 2 -6.50 25.49 -25.63
N GLN A 3 -6.32 25.96 -24.41
CA GLN A 3 -7.41 26.28 -23.49
C GLN A 3 -7.52 27.79 -23.26
N GLU A 4 -6.85 28.56 -24.07
CA GLU A 4 -6.70 29.98 -23.83
C GLU A 4 -8.00 30.75 -23.83
N HIS A 5 -9.02 30.25 -24.51
CA HIS A 5 -10.32 30.89 -24.57
C HIS A 5 -11.35 30.32 -23.62
N SER A 6 -10.92 29.40 -22.75
CA SER A 6 -11.83 28.82 -21.78
C SER A 6 -12.29 29.90 -20.79
N PRO A 7 -13.60 30.05 -20.57
CA PRO A 7 -14.10 30.97 -19.53
C PRO A 7 -13.90 30.46 -18.13
N PHE A 8 -13.41 29.24 -17.98
CA PHE A 8 -13.25 28.60 -16.66
C PHE A 8 -11.80 28.32 -16.39
N ILE A 9 -11.43 28.48 -15.13
CA ILE A 9 -10.14 28.07 -14.62
C ILE A 9 -10.36 26.78 -13.84
N VAL A 10 -9.69 25.73 -14.28
CA VAL A 10 -9.81 24.42 -13.65
C VAL A 10 -8.45 24.07 -13.06
N LEU A 11 -8.46 23.70 -11.79
CA LEU A 11 -7.25 23.27 -11.12
C LEU A 11 -6.89 21.85 -11.54
N SER A 12 -5.63 21.66 -11.87
CA SER A 12 -5.14 20.32 -12.19
C SER A 12 -5.07 19.47 -10.92
N PRO A 13 -5.53 18.23 -10.97
CA PRO A 13 -5.36 17.33 -9.84
C PRO A 13 -3.92 16.84 -9.64
N GLN A 14 -3.06 17.14 -10.59
CA GLN A 14 -1.65 16.76 -10.48
C GLN A 14 -0.95 17.65 -9.46
N PRO A 15 -0.02 17.10 -8.66
CA PRO A 15 0.78 17.93 -7.78
C PRO A 15 1.69 18.85 -8.59
N GLU A 16 1.93 20.05 -8.07
CA GLU A 16 2.85 21.00 -8.71
C GLU A 16 4.28 20.47 -8.70
N PHE A 17 4.60 19.66 -7.75
CA PHE A 17 5.94 19.14 -7.55
C PHE A 17 5.91 17.62 -7.58
N PHE A 18 6.72 17.04 -8.46
CA PHE A 18 6.93 15.60 -8.53
C PHE A 18 8.30 15.29 -7.96
N PRO A 19 8.39 14.39 -6.95
CA PRO A 19 9.68 13.95 -6.47
C PRO A 19 10.47 13.34 -7.63
N GLN A 20 11.72 13.76 -7.77
CA GLN A 20 12.63 13.20 -8.75
C GLN A 20 13.36 12.02 -8.15
N GLY A 21 13.74 11.07 -9.00
CA GLY A 21 14.59 9.97 -8.59
C GLY A 21 13.89 8.87 -7.80
N GLY A 22 12.56 8.84 -7.82
CA GLY A 22 11.84 7.73 -7.23
C GLY A 22 12.08 6.46 -8.03
N VAL A 23 12.38 5.37 -7.31
CA VAL A 23 12.63 4.07 -7.93
C VAL A 23 11.62 3.08 -7.37
N LEU A 24 11.02 2.30 -8.26
CA LEU A 24 10.12 1.24 -7.83
C LEU A 24 10.91 0.14 -7.13
N ALA A 25 10.28 -0.50 -6.15
CA ALA A 25 10.88 -1.64 -5.49
C ALA A 25 11.14 -2.75 -6.50
N PRO A 26 12.21 -3.53 -6.33
CA PRO A 26 12.45 -4.69 -7.19
C PRO A 26 11.26 -5.65 -7.18
N ARG A 27 10.95 -6.21 -8.32
CA ARG A 27 9.88 -7.20 -8.39
C ARG A 27 10.36 -8.53 -7.84
N LEU A 28 9.44 -9.24 -7.21
CA LEU A 28 9.72 -10.59 -6.74
C LEU A 28 9.53 -11.58 -7.90
N ASP A 29 10.43 -12.55 -7.98
CA ASP A 29 10.31 -13.63 -8.99
C ASP A 29 9.16 -14.57 -8.67
N THR A 30 8.92 -14.78 -7.38
CA THR A 30 7.88 -15.69 -6.90
C THR A 30 7.40 -15.20 -5.54
N LEU A 31 6.19 -15.59 -5.19
CA LEU A 31 5.68 -15.36 -3.84
C LEU A 31 5.94 -16.52 -2.90
N ARG A 32 6.33 -17.67 -3.44
CA ARG A 32 6.57 -18.88 -2.65
C ARG A 32 7.72 -18.66 -1.68
N GLY A 33 7.45 -18.96 -0.42
CA GLY A 33 8.44 -18.82 0.65
C GLY A 33 8.70 -17.38 1.09
N LYS A 34 7.94 -16.43 0.56
CA LYS A 34 8.12 -15.02 0.92
C LYS A 34 7.24 -14.63 2.10
N THR A 35 7.64 -13.60 2.79
CA THR A 35 6.86 -13.00 3.87
C THR A 35 6.25 -11.71 3.37
N ILE A 36 4.94 -11.58 3.52
CA ILE A 36 4.19 -10.44 3.03
C ILE A 36 3.52 -9.75 4.21
N ALA A 37 3.63 -8.43 4.25
CA ALA A 37 2.91 -7.64 5.23
C ALA A 37 1.67 -7.02 4.60
N PHE A 38 0.61 -6.96 5.37
CA PHE A 38 -0.56 -6.18 5.04
C PHE A 38 -0.60 -4.97 5.95
N LEU A 39 -0.54 -3.78 5.37
CA LEU A 39 -0.65 -2.53 6.11
C LEU A 39 -2.08 -2.04 6.01
N ASP A 40 -2.83 -2.24 7.08
CA ASP A 40 -4.24 -1.87 7.13
C ASP A 40 -4.37 -0.35 7.32
N ASN A 41 -5.32 0.23 6.62
CA ASN A 41 -5.57 1.66 6.68
C ASN A 41 -6.31 2.09 7.96
N ASN A 42 -6.51 1.19 8.88
CA ASN A 42 -7.14 1.44 10.18
C ASN A 42 -8.49 2.13 10.07
N LYS A 43 -9.41 1.48 9.39
CA LYS A 43 -10.81 1.88 9.45
C LYS A 43 -11.39 1.49 10.80
N LEU A 44 -12.59 1.96 11.07
CA LEU A 44 -13.28 1.72 12.34
C LEU A 44 -13.58 0.25 12.63
N GLN A 45 -13.31 -0.63 11.69
CA GLN A 45 -13.56 -2.06 11.86
C GLN A 45 -12.33 -2.75 12.46
N PRO A 46 -12.53 -3.63 13.45
CA PRO A 46 -11.41 -4.33 14.09
C PRO A 46 -10.74 -5.36 13.19
N HIS A 47 -11.43 -5.82 12.16
CA HIS A 47 -10.88 -6.81 11.24
C HIS A 47 -11.06 -6.39 9.80
N ASN A 48 -10.04 -6.60 9.03
CA ASN A 48 -10.09 -6.41 7.60
C ASN A 48 -10.30 -7.78 6.94
N ARG A 49 -11.54 -8.11 6.67
CA ARG A 49 -11.88 -9.41 6.06
C ARG A 49 -11.24 -9.61 4.70
N TYR A 50 -11.05 -8.52 3.97
CA TYR A 50 -10.36 -8.60 2.69
C TYR A 50 -8.94 -9.12 2.87
N PHE A 51 -8.21 -8.56 3.83
CA PHE A 51 -6.85 -9.00 4.09
C PHE A 51 -6.79 -10.42 4.69
N ASP A 52 -7.74 -10.78 5.52
CA ASP A 52 -7.81 -12.14 6.05
C ASP A 52 -7.96 -13.15 4.93
N LEU A 53 -8.89 -12.90 4.02
CA LEU A 53 -9.13 -13.77 2.89
C LEU A 53 -7.97 -13.78 1.91
N LEU A 54 -7.43 -12.62 1.59
CA LEU A 54 -6.29 -12.51 0.69
C LEU A 54 -5.07 -13.23 1.25
N GLY A 55 -4.79 -13.06 2.53
CA GLY A 55 -3.69 -13.77 3.18
C GLY A 55 -3.85 -15.27 3.10
N HIS A 56 -5.04 -15.76 3.36
CA HIS A 56 -5.33 -17.18 3.29
C HIS A 56 -5.10 -17.72 1.86
N LEU A 57 -5.60 -17.01 0.86
CA LEU A 57 -5.43 -17.40 -0.53
C LEU A 57 -3.96 -17.38 -0.97
N LEU A 58 -3.23 -16.37 -0.52
CA LEU A 58 -1.80 -16.29 -0.85
C LEU A 58 -1.02 -17.45 -0.26
N GLN A 59 -1.32 -17.82 0.98
CA GLN A 59 -0.66 -18.96 1.62
C GLN A 59 -1.04 -20.29 0.96
N GLU A 60 -2.32 -20.48 0.65
CA GLU A 60 -2.78 -21.72 0.06
C GLU A 60 -2.33 -21.89 -1.39
N ARG A 61 -2.50 -20.84 -2.20
CA ARG A 61 -2.31 -20.95 -3.64
C ARG A 61 -0.91 -20.62 -4.09
N GLU A 62 -0.28 -19.64 -3.43
CA GLU A 62 1.01 -19.15 -3.86
C GLU A 62 2.16 -19.59 -2.96
N GLY A 63 1.85 -20.28 -1.87
CA GLY A 63 2.88 -20.79 -0.99
C GLY A 63 3.62 -19.73 -0.20
N VAL A 64 2.97 -18.61 0.09
CA VAL A 64 3.54 -17.55 0.93
C VAL A 64 3.86 -18.13 2.31
N LYS A 65 5.05 -17.83 2.81
CA LYS A 65 5.54 -18.37 4.08
C LYS A 65 4.79 -17.79 5.26
N ALA A 66 4.64 -16.48 5.30
CA ALA A 66 4.06 -15.80 6.45
C ALA A 66 3.37 -14.51 6.04
N ILE A 67 2.34 -14.17 6.78
CA ILE A 67 1.63 -12.89 6.64
C ILE A 67 1.80 -12.13 7.95
N ILE A 68 2.24 -10.88 7.85
CA ILE A 68 2.38 -9.98 8.99
C ILE A 68 1.37 -8.86 8.82
N HIS A 69 0.63 -8.56 9.88
CA HIS A 69 -0.36 -7.49 9.86
C HIS A 69 0.18 -6.25 10.55
N GLY A 70 0.13 -5.12 9.87
CA GLY A 70 0.40 -3.82 10.44
C GLY A 70 -0.81 -2.93 10.30
N GLN A 71 -0.95 -1.98 11.19
CA GLN A 71 -2.10 -1.09 11.20
C GLN A 71 -1.64 0.35 11.40
N LYS A 72 -2.15 1.25 10.57
CA LYS A 72 -1.89 2.68 10.74
C LYS A 72 -2.76 3.21 11.88
N PRO A 73 -2.24 4.11 12.69
CA PRO A 73 -3.07 4.73 13.74
C PRO A 73 -4.18 5.61 13.16
N PHE A 74 -3.95 6.22 11.99
CA PHE A 74 -4.94 7.09 11.36
C PHE A 74 -5.05 6.78 9.88
N PHE A 75 -6.27 6.62 9.38
CA PHE A 75 -6.49 6.31 7.97
C PHE A 75 -6.27 7.52 7.05
N THR A 76 -6.26 8.73 7.59
CA THR A 76 -6.07 9.96 6.81
C THR A 76 -4.62 10.39 6.66
N ARG A 77 -3.70 9.67 7.27
CA ARG A 77 -2.28 10.02 7.25
C ARG A 77 -1.45 8.85 6.76
N PRO A 78 -0.30 9.15 6.15
CA PRO A 78 0.66 8.08 5.82
C PRO A 78 1.10 7.34 7.07
N ALA A 79 1.53 6.10 6.88
CA ALA A 79 2.07 5.32 7.97
C ALA A 79 3.36 5.96 8.49
N ARG A 80 3.51 5.96 9.81
CA ARG A 80 4.71 6.50 10.44
C ARG A 80 5.85 5.50 10.32
N ASP A 81 7.07 6.00 10.45
CA ASP A 81 8.27 5.17 10.43
C ASP A 81 8.22 4.06 11.47
N GLU A 82 7.64 4.33 12.62
CA GLU A 82 7.48 3.34 13.69
C GLU A 82 6.71 2.10 13.23
N VAL A 83 5.79 2.29 12.30
CA VAL A 83 5.01 1.19 11.71
C VAL A 83 5.72 0.60 10.50
N LEU A 84 6.25 1.46 9.62
CA LEU A 84 6.84 1.02 8.37
C LEU A 84 8.18 0.31 8.53
N LYS A 85 9.07 0.83 9.37
CA LYS A 85 10.42 0.29 9.47
C LYS A 85 10.45 -1.18 9.88
N PRO A 86 9.72 -1.60 10.93
CA PRO A 86 9.69 -3.03 11.25
C PRO A 86 9.15 -3.89 10.12
N LEU A 87 8.13 -3.40 9.40
CA LEU A 87 7.58 -4.15 8.28
C LEU A 87 8.59 -4.27 7.16
N MET A 88 9.29 -3.19 6.85
CA MET A 88 10.27 -3.18 5.77
C MET A 88 11.43 -4.15 6.01
N THR A 89 11.83 -4.31 7.26
CA THR A 89 12.95 -5.19 7.60
C THR A 89 12.56 -6.65 7.70
N GLN A 90 11.30 -6.95 7.93
CA GLN A 90 10.83 -8.31 8.18
C GLN A 90 10.12 -8.94 6.99
N THR A 91 9.87 -8.19 5.95
CA THR A 91 9.04 -8.67 4.84
C THR A 91 9.72 -8.47 3.49
N ASP A 92 9.25 -9.25 2.53
CA ASP A 92 9.70 -9.16 1.13
C ASP A 92 8.79 -8.25 0.32
N ALA A 93 7.55 -8.06 0.74
CA ALA A 93 6.59 -7.18 0.07
C ALA A 93 5.55 -6.67 1.05
N ILE A 94 4.99 -5.51 0.76
CA ILE A 94 3.96 -4.90 1.57
C ILE A 94 2.77 -4.58 0.68
N VAL A 95 1.58 -4.99 1.12
CA VAL A 95 0.31 -4.64 0.50
C VAL A 95 -0.42 -3.68 1.42
N THR A 96 -0.83 -2.56 0.90
CA THR A 96 -1.54 -1.55 1.68
C THR A 96 -2.92 -1.31 1.12
N GLY A 97 -3.85 -0.97 1.98
CA GLY A 97 -5.24 -0.70 1.66
C GLY A 97 -6.09 -0.81 2.94
N VAL A 98 -7.37 -0.73 2.88
CA VAL A 98 -8.18 -0.56 1.68
C VAL A 98 -8.61 0.90 1.64
N GLY A 99 -8.76 1.48 0.46
CA GLY A 99 -9.24 2.85 0.33
C GLY A 99 -10.72 2.95 0.63
N GLU A 100 -11.18 4.15 0.96
CA GLU A 100 -12.59 4.45 1.16
C GLU A 100 -13.19 5.18 -0.02
#